data_74c362b1d2cc379e5bccc2763ea158ff
#
_entry.id   74c362b1d2cc379e5bccc2763ea158ff
#
_cell.length_a   1.000
_cell.length_b   1.000
_cell.length_c   1.000
_cell.angle_alpha   90.00
_cell.angle_beta   90.00
_cell.angle_gamma   90.00
#
_symmetry.space_group_name_H-M   'P 1'
#
loop_
_entity.id
_entity.type
_entity.pdbx_description
1 polymer ?
#
loop_
_entity_poly.entity_id
_entity_poly.type
_entity_poly.pdbx_seq_one_letter_code
_entity_poly.pdbx_strand_id
1 'polypeptide(L)'
;MIWKFWIFLSMLLKPLDGQRNIHERWEGQLQRYIAPTGVVNYSDWQKEHHALAAYLQALEDFPPQDHWTQDDRKAYWINVYNAATIALVLDNYPIESLGSVPDYHLIEIFSTTDRLWSIEAIEDHLREMNDLRVFFALHRAAVSGPQLMKTAYRSSSIDEQLDWATETFLSDPTKNQCQTKKRRLSKLLMWYAEDFGSTKAQFEFLEKYGCSNTKKSTRFSYLPFDWQLNE
;
A
#
# COMPACT_ATOMS: atom_id res chain seq x y z
N MET A 1 -27.16 -1.12 -50.49
CA MET A 1 -25.73 -1.00 -50.20
C MET A 1 -25.53 -0.16 -48.94
N ILE A 2 -26.05 -0.64 -47.77
CA ILE A 2 -25.86 0.01 -46.45
C ILE A 2 -25.95 -1.11 -45.39
N TRP A 3 -24.85 -1.84 -45.18
CA TRP A 3 -24.79 -2.77 -44.06
C TRP A 3 -23.33 -3.22 -43.83
N LYS A 4 -22.49 -2.35 -43.24
CA LYS A 4 -21.13 -2.69 -42.80
C LYS A 4 -20.50 -1.65 -41.85
N PHE A 5 -21.24 -1.04 -40.90
CA PHE A 5 -20.64 -0.03 -39.99
C PHE A 5 -20.93 -0.21 -38.50
N TRP A 6 -21.41 -1.39 -38.05
CA TRP A 6 -21.83 -1.56 -36.65
C TRP A 6 -21.05 -2.63 -35.85
N ILE A 7 -19.91 -3.14 -36.33
CA ILE A 7 -19.17 -4.19 -35.60
C ILE A 7 -17.89 -3.67 -34.92
N PHE A 8 -17.47 -2.43 -35.15
CA PHE A 8 -16.20 -1.93 -34.61
C PHE A 8 -16.28 -1.15 -33.29
N LEU A 9 -17.46 -0.93 -32.71
CA LEU A 9 -17.62 -0.14 -31.48
C LEU A 9 -17.79 -0.98 -30.20
N SER A 10 -17.89 -2.29 -30.28
CA SER A 10 -18.10 -3.16 -29.11
C SER A 10 -16.80 -3.76 -28.50
N MET A 11 -15.64 -3.55 -29.12
CA MET A 11 -14.37 -4.11 -28.66
C MET A 11 -13.54 -3.19 -27.77
N LEU A 12 -13.90 -1.92 -27.61
CA LEU A 12 -13.12 -0.93 -26.84
C LEU A 12 -13.59 -0.71 -25.40
N LEU A 13 -14.67 -1.38 -24.95
CA LEU A 13 -15.24 -1.18 -23.61
C LEU A 13 -15.05 -2.36 -22.62
N LYS A 14 -14.40 -3.46 -23.04
CA LYS A 14 -14.22 -4.64 -22.19
C LYS A 14 -13.07 -4.63 -21.16
N PRO A 15 -12.01 -3.82 -21.26
CA PRO A 15 -10.92 -3.87 -20.25
C PRO A 15 -11.30 -3.21 -18.91
N LEU A 16 -12.18 -2.21 -18.88
CA LEU A 16 -12.54 -1.47 -17.67
C LEU A 16 -13.44 -2.25 -16.70
N ASP A 17 -14.28 -3.14 -17.21
CA ASP A 17 -15.18 -3.95 -16.36
C ASP A 17 -14.44 -5.07 -15.61
N GLY A 18 -13.40 -5.65 -16.21
CA GLY A 18 -12.58 -6.69 -15.58
C GLY A 18 -11.84 -6.19 -14.33
N GLN A 19 -11.18 -5.03 -14.42
CA GLN A 19 -10.45 -4.45 -13.30
C GLN A 19 -11.37 -4.00 -12.16
N ARG A 20 -12.51 -3.38 -12.46
CA ARG A 20 -13.49 -3.01 -11.43
C ARG A 20 -13.92 -4.20 -10.59
N ASN A 21 -14.23 -5.32 -11.22
CA ASN A 21 -14.74 -6.52 -10.56
C ASN A 21 -13.67 -7.22 -9.71
N ILE A 22 -12.38 -7.20 -10.12
CA ILE A 22 -11.28 -7.79 -9.34
C ILE A 22 -11.14 -7.05 -8.00
N HIS A 23 -11.08 -5.73 -8.03
CA HIS A 23 -10.88 -4.92 -6.81
C HIS A 23 -12.09 -4.91 -5.87
N GLU A 24 -13.31 -5.15 -6.34
CA GLU A 24 -14.50 -5.28 -5.48
C GLU A 24 -14.39 -6.44 -4.49
N ARG A 25 -13.84 -7.58 -4.91
CA ARG A 25 -13.61 -8.73 -4.03
C ARG A 25 -12.56 -8.44 -2.96
N TRP A 26 -11.51 -7.73 -3.33
CA TRP A 26 -10.49 -7.26 -2.39
C TRP A 26 -11.06 -6.26 -1.39
N GLU A 27 -11.79 -5.29 -1.87
CA GLU A 27 -12.45 -4.28 -1.03
C GLU A 27 -13.44 -4.92 -0.04
N GLY A 28 -14.20 -5.92 -0.48
CA GLY A 28 -15.07 -6.69 0.42
C GLY A 28 -14.31 -7.37 1.56
N GLN A 29 -13.11 -7.91 1.31
CA GLN A 29 -12.24 -8.48 2.34
C GLN A 29 -11.70 -7.37 3.27
N LEU A 30 -11.21 -6.27 2.74
CA LEU A 30 -10.73 -5.12 3.51
C LEU A 30 -11.81 -4.59 4.46
N GLN A 31 -13.05 -4.44 3.98
CA GLN A 31 -14.17 -3.98 4.77
C GLN A 31 -14.55 -4.95 5.90
N ARG A 32 -14.41 -6.24 5.64
CA ARG A 32 -14.79 -7.31 6.58
C ARG A 32 -13.77 -7.49 7.70
N TYR A 33 -12.48 -7.45 7.38
CA TYR A 33 -11.43 -7.85 8.31
C TYR A 33 -10.65 -6.67 8.93
N ILE A 34 -10.88 -5.44 8.47
CA ILE A 34 -10.24 -4.25 9.04
C ILE A 34 -11.25 -3.46 9.86
N ALA A 35 -10.94 -3.25 11.14
CA ALA A 35 -11.74 -2.39 12.01
C ALA A 35 -11.62 -0.91 11.60
N PRO A 36 -12.57 -0.04 12.01
CA PRO A 36 -12.45 1.42 11.78
C PRO A 36 -11.17 2.03 12.36
N THR A 37 -10.57 1.40 13.36
CA THR A 37 -9.32 1.79 14.00
C THR A 37 -8.07 1.40 13.20
N GLY A 38 -8.21 0.64 12.10
CA GLY A 38 -7.10 0.10 11.31
C GLY A 38 -6.52 -1.22 11.85
N VAL A 39 -7.07 -1.74 12.93
CA VAL A 39 -6.74 -3.08 13.46
C VAL A 39 -7.24 -4.14 12.49
N VAL A 40 -6.43 -5.16 12.23
CA VAL A 40 -6.73 -6.25 11.30
C VAL A 40 -7.09 -7.51 12.08
N ASN A 41 -8.22 -8.12 11.75
CA ASN A 41 -8.61 -9.42 12.32
C ASN A 41 -7.99 -10.56 11.51
N TYR A 42 -6.70 -10.81 11.73
CA TYR A 42 -5.97 -11.89 11.04
C TYR A 42 -6.53 -13.26 11.37
N SER A 43 -6.97 -13.48 12.61
CA SER A 43 -7.53 -14.76 13.07
C SER A 43 -8.75 -15.20 12.26
N ASP A 44 -9.67 -14.27 11.98
CA ASP A 44 -10.84 -14.61 11.17
C ASP A 44 -10.51 -14.60 9.67
N TRP A 45 -9.61 -13.73 9.23
CA TRP A 45 -9.20 -13.69 7.82
C TRP A 45 -8.47 -14.98 7.40
N GLN A 46 -7.64 -15.52 8.28
CA GLN A 46 -6.94 -16.79 8.05
C GLN A 46 -7.90 -17.97 7.75
N LYS A 47 -9.09 -17.97 8.33
CA LYS A 47 -10.11 -19.01 8.07
C LYS A 47 -10.67 -18.97 6.62
N GLU A 48 -10.56 -17.81 5.99
CA GLU A 48 -11.02 -17.55 4.61
C GLU A 48 -9.87 -17.14 3.67
N HIS A 49 -8.62 -17.54 3.99
CA HIS A 49 -7.41 -17.14 3.23
C HIS A 49 -7.49 -17.46 1.74
N HIS A 50 -8.26 -18.48 1.34
CA HIS A 50 -8.48 -18.84 -0.07
C HIS A 50 -9.08 -17.68 -0.90
N ALA A 51 -9.86 -16.77 -0.28
CA ALA A 51 -10.42 -15.62 -0.98
C ALA A 51 -9.33 -14.59 -1.32
N LEU A 52 -8.30 -14.47 -0.47
CA LEU A 52 -7.13 -13.61 -0.73
C LEU A 52 -6.23 -14.25 -1.80
N ALA A 53 -5.99 -15.55 -1.73
CA ALA A 53 -5.25 -16.27 -2.76
C ALA A 53 -5.91 -16.13 -4.14
N ALA A 54 -7.24 -16.24 -4.21
CA ALA A 54 -7.99 -16.01 -5.44
C ALA A 54 -7.87 -14.56 -5.97
N TYR A 55 -7.73 -13.59 -5.08
CA TYR A 55 -7.48 -12.20 -5.49
C TYR A 55 -6.08 -12.01 -6.07
N LEU A 56 -5.04 -12.55 -5.42
CA LEU A 56 -3.68 -12.51 -5.93
C LEU A 56 -3.58 -13.20 -7.30
N GLN A 57 -4.19 -14.38 -7.45
CA GLN A 57 -4.25 -15.08 -8.73
C GLN A 57 -4.94 -14.24 -9.81
N ALA A 58 -6.03 -13.54 -9.48
CA ALA A 58 -6.71 -12.67 -10.43
C ALA A 58 -5.83 -11.48 -10.85
N LEU A 59 -4.97 -10.96 -9.98
CA LEU A 59 -3.99 -9.94 -10.34
C LEU A 59 -2.88 -10.52 -11.25
N GLU A 60 -2.40 -11.74 -10.97
CA GLU A 60 -1.43 -12.43 -11.83
C GLU A 60 -1.98 -12.69 -13.24
N ASP A 61 -3.27 -13.06 -13.34
CA ASP A 61 -3.94 -13.29 -14.62
C ASP A 61 -4.14 -12.00 -15.45
N PHE A 62 -4.12 -10.85 -14.80
CA PHE A 62 -4.31 -9.53 -15.42
C PHE A 62 -3.19 -8.55 -15.06
N PRO A 63 -1.93 -8.82 -15.45
CA PRO A 63 -0.80 -7.96 -15.14
C PRO A 63 -0.89 -6.61 -15.88
N PRO A 64 -0.10 -5.60 -15.46
CA PRO A 64 -0.06 -4.30 -16.12
C PRO A 64 0.18 -4.39 -17.61
N GLN A 65 -0.62 -3.65 -18.40
CA GLN A 65 -0.54 -3.60 -19.86
C GLN A 65 0.21 -2.35 -20.32
N ASP A 66 0.73 -2.35 -21.56
CA ASP A 66 1.49 -1.23 -22.12
C ASP A 66 0.71 0.08 -22.15
N HIS A 67 -0.61 0.00 -22.40
CA HIS A 67 -1.49 1.15 -22.48
C HIS A 67 -1.93 1.72 -21.13
N TRP A 68 -1.56 1.08 -20.00
CA TRP A 68 -1.90 1.55 -18.66
C TRP A 68 -1.17 2.85 -18.33
N THR A 69 -1.89 3.76 -17.71
CA THR A 69 -1.33 5.00 -17.16
C THR A 69 -0.42 4.68 -15.96
N GLN A 70 0.36 5.65 -15.55
CA GLN A 70 1.17 5.53 -14.33
C GLN A 70 0.28 5.31 -13.09
N ASP A 71 -0.90 5.93 -13.05
CA ASP A 71 -1.85 5.79 -11.95
C ASP A 71 -2.49 4.39 -11.90
N ASP A 72 -2.79 3.79 -13.07
CA ASP A 72 -3.25 2.40 -13.13
C ASP A 72 -2.19 1.45 -12.57
N ARG A 73 -0.92 1.64 -12.98
CA ARG A 73 0.22 0.82 -12.49
C ARG A 73 0.45 1.02 -11.00
N LYS A 74 0.39 2.26 -10.52
CA LYS A 74 0.57 2.60 -9.11
C LYS A 74 -0.51 1.93 -8.23
N ALA A 75 -1.79 2.08 -8.60
CA ALA A 75 -2.91 1.47 -7.89
C ALA A 75 -2.79 -0.07 -7.88
N TYR A 76 -2.44 -0.68 -9.01
CA TYR A 76 -2.24 -2.12 -9.10
C TYR A 76 -1.14 -2.60 -8.15
N TRP A 77 0.05 -2.02 -8.21
CA TRP A 77 1.19 -2.50 -7.42
C TRP A 77 1.05 -2.24 -5.91
N ILE A 78 0.36 -1.16 -5.50
CA ILE A 78 0.02 -0.95 -4.09
C ILE A 78 -0.95 -2.04 -3.60
N ASN A 79 -1.96 -2.41 -4.39
CA ASN A 79 -2.86 -3.50 -4.05
C ASN A 79 -2.13 -4.85 -4.00
N VAL A 80 -1.22 -5.14 -4.95
CA VAL A 80 -0.38 -6.35 -4.93
C VAL A 80 0.44 -6.39 -3.65
N TYR A 81 1.17 -5.32 -3.32
CA TYR A 81 1.99 -5.25 -2.10
C TYR A 81 1.16 -5.54 -0.84
N ASN A 82 0.03 -4.85 -0.70
CA ASN A 82 -0.80 -4.97 0.48
C ASN A 82 -1.43 -6.37 0.60
N ALA A 83 -1.92 -6.94 -0.51
CA ALA A 83 -2.47 -8.29 -0.53
C ALA A 83 -1.40 -9.35 -0.25
N ALA A 84 -0.22 -9.22 -0.85
CA ALA A 84 0.92 -10.12 -0.62
C ALA A 84 1.42 -10.07 0.82
N THR A 85 1.49 -8.87 1.42
CA THR A 85 1.86 -8.71 2.84
C THR A 85 0.86 -9.42 3.76
N ILE A 86 -0.45 -9.26 3.51
CA ILE A 86 -1.48 -9.98 4.28
C ILE A 86 -1.36 -11.49 4.05
N ALA A 87 -1.15 -11.95 2.83
CA ALA A 87 -0.99 -13.38 2.53
C ALA A 87 0.17 -13.99 3.33
N LEU A 88 1.33 -13.31 3.35
CA LEU A 88 2.47 -13.76 4.17
C LEU A 88 2.14 -13.88 5.66
N VAL A 89 1.35 -12.95 6.20
CA VAL A 89 0.90 -13.06 7.60
C VAL A 89 -0.02 -14.27 7.75
N LEU A 90 -1.04 -14.42 6.90
CA LEU A 90 -2.03 -15.50 7.01
C LEU A 90 -1.41 -16.88 6.84
N ASP A 91 -0.41 -17.03 5.96
CA ASP A 91 0.29 -18.30 5.72
C ASP A 91 1.13 -18.72 6.93
N ASN A 92 1.55 -17.79 7.76
CA ASN A 92 2.38 -18.02 8.94
C ASN A 92 1.62 -17.85 10.27
N TYR A 93 0.34 -17.48 10.23
CA TYR A 93 -0.45 -17.19 11.43
C TYR A 93 -0.73 -18.47 12.24
N PRO A 94 -0.63 -18.44 13.60
CA PRO A 94 -0.37 -17.24 14.42
C PRO A 94 1.11 -16.90 14.55
N ILE A 95 1.44 -15.61 14.41
CA ILE A 95 2.77 -15.05 14.63
C ILE A 95 2.65 -13.71 15.39
N GLU A 96 3.65 -13.34 16.17
CA GLU A 96 3.66 -12.03 16.86
C GLU A 96 4.05 -10.89 15.92
N SER A 97 4.82 -11.18 14.89
CA SER A 97 5.37 -10.20 13.95
C SER A 97 5.73 -10.88 12.63
N LEU A 98 5.50 -10.22 11.51
CA LEU A 98 5.98 -10.70 10.21
C LEU A 98 7.52 -10.79 10.18
N GLY A 99 8.22 -9.94 10.96
CA GLY A 99 9.65 -10.00 11.12
C GLY A 99 10.17 -11.27 11.81
N SER A 100 9.32 -12.12 12.41
CA SER A 100 9.70 -13.43 12.92
C SER A 100 9.82 -14.50 11.82
N VAL A 101 9.29 -14.24 10.63
CA VAL A 101 9.46 -15.11 9.46
C VAL A 101 10.81 -14.80 8.82
N PRO A 102 11.73 -15.76 8.74
CA PRO A 102 13.06 -15.52 8.17
C PRO A 102 12.97 -14.98 6.75
N ASP A 103 13.68 -13.90 6.47
CA ASP A 103 13.80 -13.29 5.14
C ASP A 103 12.45 -13.04 4.44
N TYR A 104 11.38 -12.78 5.21
CA TYR A 104 10.02 -12.61 4.67
C TYR A 104 9.93 -11.64 3.49
N HIS A 105 10.77 -10.60 3.50
CA HIS A 105 10.83 -9.58 2.46
C HIS A 105 11.36 -10.11 1.12
N LEU A 106 12.12 -11.21 1.14
CA LEU A 106 12.68 -11.89 -0.04
C LEU A 106 11.82 -13.07 -0.54
N ILE A 107 10.78 -13.46 0.20
CA ILE A 107 9.89 -14.54 -0.22
C ILE A 107 9.18 -14.14 -1.50
N GLU A 108 9.35 -14.93 -2.56
CA GLU A 108 8.64 -14.77 -3.83
C GLU A 108 7.18 -15.21 -3.63
N ILE A 109 6.28 -14.25 -3.62
CA ILE A 109 4.85 -14.46 -3.27
C ILE A 109 3.88 -14.05 -4.38
N PHE A 110 4.36 -13.39 -5.42
CA PHE A 110 3.55 -12.93 -6.52
C PHE A 110 4.29 -13.16 -7.84
N SER A 111 3.56 -13.48 -8.91
CA SER A 111 4.15 -13.71 -10.23
C SER A 111 3.54 -12.81 -11.31
N THR A 112 4.36 -12.41 -12.25
CA THR A 112 3.93 -11.84 -13.52
C THR A 112 4.48 -12.72 -14.66
N THR A 113 4.08 -12.47 -15.88
CA THR A 113 4.49 -13.28 -17.03
C THR A 113 6.03 -13.39 -17.17
N ASP A 114 6.77 -12.38 -16.70
CA ASP A 114 8.20 -12.21 -16.91
C ASP A 114 9.06 -12.52 -15.67
N ARG A 115 8.48 -12.47 -14.46
CA ARG A 115 9.26 -12.72 -13.21
C ARG A 115 8.42 -13.01 -11.98
N LEU A 116 9.11 -13.52 -10.96
CA LEU A 116 8.60 -13.64 -9.59
C LEU A 116 8.92 -12.37 -8.79
N TRP A 117 8.06 -12.05 -7.85
CA TRP A 117 8.14 -10.82 -7.05
C TRP A 117 8.08 -11.14 -5.56
N SER A 118 9.04 -10.61 -4.84
CA SER A 118 9.02 -10.55 -3.37
C SER A 118 8.43 -9.20 -2.91
N ILE A 119 8.15 -9.10 -1.62
CA ILE A 119 7.71 -7.84 -0.99
C ILE A 119 8.71 -6.70 -1.27
N GLU A 120 10.02 -6.97 -1.13
CA GLU A 120 11.07 -5.99 -1.39
C GLU A 120 11.09 -5.58 -2.86
N ALA A 121 11.01 -6.55 -3.78
CA ALA A 121 11.01 -6.26 -5.22
C ALA A 121 9.80 -5.41 -5.65
N ILE A 122 8.62 -5.63 -5.05
CA ILE A 122 7.43 -4.82 -5.32
C ILE A 122 7.62 -3.40 -4.76
N GLU A 123 8.19 -3.27 -3.56
CA GLU A 123 8.45 -1.96 -2.93
C GLU A 123 9.46 -1.16 -3.75
N ASP A 124 10.54 -1.77 -4.22
CA ASP A 124 11.53 -1.14 -5.08
C ASP A 124 10.93 -0.68 -6.41
N HIS A 125 10.06 -1.51 -7.01
CA HIS A 125 9.34 -1.13 -8.23
C HIS A 125 8.41 0.08 -8.01
N LEU A 126 7.72 0.13 -6.86
CA LEU A 126 6.89 1.27 -6.49
C LEU A 126 7.72 2.54 -6.22
N ARG A 127 8.93 2.39 -5.66
CA ARG A 127 9.88 3.50 -5.45
C ARG A 127 10.27 4.17 -6.76
N GLU A 128 10.47 3.40 -7.84
CA GLU A 128 10.79 3.92 -9.16
C GLU A 128 9.69 4.82 -9.76
N MET A 129 8.46 4.76 -9.23
CA MET A 129 7.35 5.62 -9.67
C MET A 129 7.44 7.06 -9.15
N ASN A 130 8.41 7.36 -8.28
CA ASN A 130 8.74 8.70 -7.77
C ASN A 130 7.57 9.46 -7.11
N ASP A 131 6.71 8.74 -6.38
CA ASP A 131 5.64 9.32 -5.57
C ASP A 131 5.84 8.92 -4.10
N LEU A 132 6.38 9.84 -3.30
CA LEU A 132 6.70 9.58 -1.88
C LEU A 132 5.49 9.15 -1.04
N ARG A 133 4.28 9.49 -1.46
CA ARG A 133 3.04 9.12 -0.76
C ARG A 133 2.82 7.61 -0.76
N VAL A 134 3.36 6.91 -1.76
CA VAL A 134 3.25 5.45 -1.87
C VAL A 134 3.72 4.77 -0.60
N PHE A 135 4.82 5.22 0.01
CA PHE A 135 5.38 4.60 1.22
C PHE A 135 4.43 4.60 2.42
N PHE A 136 3.47 5.52 2.45
CA PHE A 136 2.42 5.61 3.48
C PHE A 136 1.17 4.80 3.14
N ALA A 137 1.11 4.23 1.93
CA ALA A 137 0.07 3.34 1.45
C ALA A 137 0.44 1.85 1.59
N LEU A 138 1.72 1.55 1.86
CA LEU A 138 2.24 0.19 1.98
C LEU A 138 2.06 -0.34 3.40
N HIS A 139 1.14 -1.28 3.57
CA HIS A 139 0.89 -1.94 4.84
C HIS A 139 2.04 -2.85 5.24
N ARG A 140 2.53 -2.72 6.49
CA ARG A 140 3.67 -3.51 6.97
C ARG A 140 3.29 -4.58 7.99
N ALA A 141 2.00 -4.84 8.15
CA ALA A 141 1.46 -5.74 9.17
C ALA A 141 2.04 -5.44 10.57
N ALA A 142 2.22 -4.18 10.90
CA ALA A 142 2.90 -3.75 12.13
C ALA A 142 2.16 -2.58 12.79
N VAL A 143 2.14 -2.55 14.12
CA VAL A 143 1.54 -1.47 14.92
C VAL A 143 2.07 -0.09 14.50
N SER A 144 3.38 0.04 14.27
CA SER A 144 3.99 1.30 13.82
C SER A 144 3.92 1.53 12.32
N GLY A 145 3.36 0.61 11.54
CA GLY A 145 3.22 0.71 10.09
C GLY A 145 2.07 1.62 9.65
N PRO A 146 2.01 1.96 8.35
CA PRO A 146 0.84 2.61 7.76
C PRO A 146 -0.42 1.76 7.92
N GLN A 147 -1.53 2.44 8.17
CA GLN A 147 -2.83 1.79 8.28
C GLN A 147 -3.26 1.24 6.91
N LEU A 148 -3.74 0.00 6.87
CA LEU A 148 -4.34 -0.57 5.69
C LEU A 148 -5.70 0.10 5.41
N MET A 149 -5.87 0.65 4.20
CA MET A 149 -7.13 1.28 3.80
C MET A 149 -8.23 0.23 3.63
N LYS A 150 -9.47 0.58 3.98
CA LYS A 150 -10.65 -0.30 3.83
C LYS A 150 -11.20 -0.37 2.40
N THR A 151 -10.59 0.34 1.47
CA THR A 151 -10.92 0.34 0.04
C THR A 151 -9.69 -0.05 -0.77
N ALA A 152 -9.92 -0.70 -1.90
CA ALA A 152 -8.84 -0.95 -2.86
C ALA A 152 -8.34 0.37 -3.46
N TYR A 153 -7.05 0.45 -3.76
CA TYR A 153 -6.49 1.55 -4.53
C TYR A 153 -6.99 1.48 -5.97
N ARG A 154 -7.40 2.64 -6.52
CA ARG A 154 -7.96 2.76 -7.87
C ARG A 154 -7.35 3.94 -8.59
N SER A 155 -7.00 3.81 -9.85
CA SER A 155 -6.42 4.92 -10.64
C SER A 155 -7.27 6.18 -10.63
N SER A 156 -8.60 6.03 -10.67
CA SER A 156 -9.54 7.17 -10.67
C SER A 156 -9.57 7.99 -9.38
N SER A 157 -8.99 7.49 -8.28
CA SER A 157 -8.97 8.14 -6.96
C SER A 157 -7.60 7.99 -6.28
N ILE A 158 -6.56 7.64 -7.03
CA ILE A 158 -5.25 7.32 -6.45
C ILE A 158 -4.66 8.51 -5.70
N ASP A 159 -4.81 9.72 -6.20
CA ASP A 159 -4.28 10.92 -5.56
C ASP A 159 -4.95 11.19 -4.22
N GLU A 160 -6.29 11.14 -4.16
CA GLU A 160 -7.02 11.32 -2.91
C GLU A 160 -6.71 10.19 -1.90
N GLN A 161 -6.55 8.95 -2.39
CA GLN A 161 -6.23 7.81 -1.54
C GLN A 161 -4.81 7.91 -0.97
N LEU A 162 -3.83 8.34 -1.77
CA LEU A 162 -2.46 8.54 -1.32
C LEU A 162 -2.31 9.73 -0.38
N ASP A 163 -3.02 10.81 -0.64
CA ASP A 163 -3.06 11.97 0.27
C ASP A 163 -3.68 11.56 1.61
N TRP A 164 -4.81 10.85 1.59
CA TRP A 164 -5.44 10.33 2.80
C TRP A 164 -4.49 9.40 3.61
N ALA A 165 -3.82 8.46 2.95
CA ALA A 165 -2.91 7.54 3.61
C ALA A 165 -1.74 8.30 4.27
N THR A 166 -1.19 9.29 3.57
CA THR A 166 -0.10 10.12 4.04
C THR A 166 -0.53 10.99 5.23
N GLU A 167 -1.65 11.67 5.13
CA GLU A 167 -2.20 12.51 6.21
C GLU A 167 -2.55 11.67 7.44
N THR A 168 -3.21 10.53 7.25
CA THR A 168 -3.57 9.61 8.34
C THR A 168 -2.32 9.14 9.09
N PHE A 169 -1.28 8.73 8.37
CA PHE A 169 -0.05 8.27 8.98
C PHE A 169 0.71 9.40 9.70
N LEU A 170 0.85 10.56 9.07
CA LEU A 170 1.63 11.67 9.62
C LEU A 170 0.91 12.39 10.78
N SER A 171 -0.42 12.37 10.81
CA SER A 171 -1.20 12.97 11.90
C SER A 171 -1.34 12.06 13.13
N ASP A 172 -1.02 10.76 13.03
CA ASP A 172 -1.10 9.81 14.13
C ASP A 172 -0.02 10.12 15.19
N PRO A 173 -0.42 10.58 16.42
CA PRO A 173 0.54 10.98 17.45
C PRO A 173 1.30 9.78 18.05
N THR A 174 0.84 8.56 17.86
CA THR A 174 1.55 7.35 18.28
C THR A 174 2.74 7.07 17.37
N LYS A 175 2.67 7.50 16.11
CA LYS A 175 3.68 7.31 15.05
C LYS A 175 4.53 8.56 14.82
N ASN A 176 3.93 9.78 14.99
CA ASN A 176 4.61 11.03 14.70
C ASN A 176 4.23 12.12 15.70
N GLN A 177 5.17 12.59 16.49
CA GLN A 177 4.98 13.65 17.48
C GLN A 177 5.46 14.99 16.91
N CYS A 178 4.72 15.53 15.93
CA CYS A 178 5.08 16.70 15.15
C CYS A 178 5.05 18.00 15.96
N GLN A 179 4.13 18.12 16.91
CA GLN A 179 3.83 19.36 17.66
C GLN A 179 4.70 19.54 18.91
N THR A 180 5.59 18.61 19.22
CA THR A 180 6.45 18.68 20.40
C THR A 180 7.69 19.54 20.15
N LYS A 181 8.30 20.12 21.24
CA LYS A 181 9.57 20.86 21.15
C LYS A 181 10.71 20.06 20.52
N LYS A 182 10.73 18.75 20.78
CA LYS A 182 11.63 17.78 20.15
C LYS A 182 10.75 16.86 19.32
N ARG A 183 10.71 17.07 18.02
CA ARG A 183 9.98 16.20 17.11
C ARG A 183 10.50 14.77 17.23
N ARG A 184 9.58 13.84 17.34
CA ARG A 184 9.88 12.40 17.28
C ARG A 184 9.03 11.81 16.16
N LEU A 185 9.68 11.35 15.12
CA LEU A 185 9.04 10.89 13.90
C LEU A 185 9.15 9.38 13.77
N SER A 186 8.30 8.79 12.97
CA SER A 186 8.39 7.37 12.63
C SER A 186 9.72 7.05 11.98
N LYS A 187 10.28 5.86 12.27
CA LYS A 187 11.44 5.31 11.57
C LYS A 187 11.22 5.14 10.06
N LEU A 188 9.97 5.05 9.61
CA LEU A 188 9.64 5.02 8.19
C LEU A 188 10.27 6.21 7.45
N LEU A 189 10.20 7.41 8.03
CA LEU A 189 10.81 8.62 7.48
C LEU A 189 12.36 8.58 7.46
N MET A 190 12.96 7.72 8.28
CA MET A 190 14.40 7.47 8.24
C MET A 190 14.76 6.50 7.10
N TRP A 191 14.00 5.44 6.95
CA TRP A 191 14.27 4.43 5.93
C TRP A 191 14.16 4.99 4.51
N TYR A 192 13.26 5.95 4.30
CA TYR A 192 13.06 6.63 3.02
C TYR A 192 13.70 8.01 2.95
N ALA A 193 14.65 8.32 3.84
CA ALA A 193 15.25 9.67 3.88
C ALA A 193 15.90 10.07 2.56
N GLU A 194 16.51 9.14 1.85
CA GLU A 194 17.16 9.36 0.55
C GLU A 194 16.16 9.66 -0.56
N ASP A 195 14.97 9.06 -0.52
CA ASP A 195 13.92 9.27 -1.51
C ASP A 195 13.38 10.73 -1.48
N PHE A 196 13.48 11.42 -0.34
CA PHE A 196 13.18 12.85 -0.26
C PHE A 196 14.24 13.75 -0.92
N GLY A 197 15.41 13.22 -1.26
CA GLY A 197 16.52 13.94 -1.88
C GLY A 197 17.25 14.89 -0.94
N SER A 198 16.56 15.56 -0.01
CA SER A 198 17.17 16.43 0.98
C SER A 198 16.34 16.56 2.26
N THR A 199 17.00 16.88 3.37
CA THR A 199 16.31 17.19 4.63
C THR A 199 15.30 18.35 4.48
N LYS A 200 15.59 19.34 3.64
CA LYS A 200 14.67 20.44 3.37
C LYS A 200 13.41 19.95 2.68
N ALA A 201 13.54 19.14 1.61
CA ALA A 201 12.40 18.58 0.89
C ALA A 201 11.55 17.67 1.79
N GLN A 202 12.20 16.86 2.66
CA GLN A 202 11.49 16.07 3.67
C GLN A 202 10.65 16.95 4.61
N PHE A 203 11.18 18.08 5.08
CA PHE A 203 10.41 19.00 5.91
C PHE A 203 9.25 19.66 5.16
N GLU A 204 9.46 20.08 3.93
CA GLU A 204 8.41 20.65 3.08
C GLU A 204 7.28 19.65 2.87
N PHE A 205 7.61 18.39 2.64
CA PHE A 205 6.63 17.30 2.55
C PHE A 205 5.86 17.11 3.87
N LEU A 206 6.56 17.05 5.01
CA LEU A 206 5.92 16.91 6.32
C LEU A 206 4.98 18.09 6.63
N GLU A 207 5.37 19.31 6.27
CA GLU A 207 4.54 20.50 6.47
C GLU A 207 3.29 20.48 5.57
N LYS A 208 3.43 20.04 4.33
CA LYS A 208 2.30 19.87 3.39
C LYS A 208 1.22 18.97 3.97
N TYR A 209 1.61 17.86 4.63
CA TYR A 209 0.70 16.87 5.18
C TYR A 209 0.44 17.02 6.69
N GLY A 210 0.51 18.25 7.20
CA GLY A 210 0.04 18.60 8.56
C GLY A 210 1.03 18.30 9.69
N CYS A 211 2.18 17.70 9.41
CA CYS A 211 3.25 17.51 10.40
C CYS A 211 4.14 18.76 10.52
N SER A 212 3.52 19.93 10.72
CA SER A 212 4.22 21.19 10.85
C SER A 212 4.65 21.45 12.30
N ASN A 213 5.72 22.24 12.48
CA ASN A 213 6.14 22.74 13.78
C ASN A 213 6.36 24.24 13.74
N THR A 214 5.57 24.98 14.50
CA THR A 214 5.64 26.44 14.64
C THR A 214 6.99 26.95 15.13
N LYS A 215 7.86 26.11 15.68
CA LYS A 215 9.15 26.50 16.29
C LYS A 215 10.36 26.34 15.37
N LYS A 216 10.19 26.11 14.07
CA LYS A 216 11.27 26.02 13.06
C LYS A 216 12.48 25.15 13.46
N SER A 217 12.30 24.18 14.37
CA SER A 217 13.40 23.27 14.73
C SER A 217 13.62 22.28 13.60
N THR A 218 14.83 22.24 13.06
CA THR A 218 15.28 21.25 12.06
C THR A 218 15.79 19.97 12.69
N ARG A 219 15.75 19.86 14.04
CA ARG A 219 16.19 18.67 14.76
C ARG A 219 15.00 17.80 15.13
N PHE A 220 15.11 16.53 14.81
CA PHE A 220 14.15 15.50 15.19
C PHE A 220 14.88 14.20 15.57
N SER A 221 14.21 13.32 16.27
CA SER A 221 14.64 11.97 16.55
C SER A 221 13.57 10.99 16.07
N TYR A 222 13.89 9.71 16.03
CA TYR A 222 12.93 8.70 15.61
C TYR A 222 12.35 7.95 16.80
N LEU A 223 11.06 7.61 16.70
CA LEU A 223 10.38 6.69 17.60
C LEU A 223 10.87 5.26 17.34
N PRO A 224 10.95 4.38 18.36
CA PRO A 224 11.08 2.96 18.12
C PRO A 224 9.98 2.48 17.16
N PHE A 225 10.29 1.56 16.27
CA PHE A 225 9.29 0.94 15.42
C PHE A 225 8.81 -0.36 16.08
N ASP A 226 7.52 -0.42 16.35
CA ASP A 226 6.87 -1.60 16.89
C ASP A 226 6.43 -2.51 15.75
N TRP A 227 7.05 -3.68 15.69
CA TRP A 227 6.82 -4.69 14.67
C TRP A 227 5.73 -5.70 15.02
N GLN A 228 5.13 -5.62 16.21
CA GLN A 228 4.01 -6.48 16.56
C GLN A 228 2.88 -6.32 15.53
N LEU A 229 2.16 -7.42 15.24
CA LEU A 229 1.00 -7.35 14.37
C LEU A 229 -0.01 -6.31 14.87
N ASN A 230 -0.59 -5.59 13.95
CA ASN A 230 -1.64 -4.60 14.21
C ASN A 230 -3.03 -5.28 14.31
N GLU A 231 -3.15 -6.27 15.20
CA GLU A 231 -4.38 -7.03 15.49
C GLU A 231 -5.02 -6.66 16.83
#